data_66f5ddb0aceafbe5eeb21f4d09dc7719
#
_entry.id   66f5ddb0aceafbe5eeb21f4d09dc7719
#
_cell.length_a   1.000
_cell.length_b   1.000
_cell.length_c   1.000
_cell.angle_alpha   90.00
_cell.angle_beta   90.00
_cell.angle_gamma   90.00
#
_symmetry.space_group_name_H-M   'P 1'
#
loop_
_entity.id
_entity.type
_entity.pdbx_description
1 polymer ?
#
loop_
_entity_poly.entity_id
_entity_poly.type
_entity_poly.pdbx_seq_one_letter_code
_entity_poly.pdbx_strand_id
1 'polypeptide(L)'
;MQKIRLIFDQPQSLNQISLVFVETETQRTQEFTLKWSPDRGNTLQEIVRQQWNFSWPDATRETENYAVELSNVTLLDLTIEPDKENRKARASLLSLRLA
;
A
#
# COMPACT_ATOMS: atom_id res chain seq x y z
N MET A 1 9.96 -8.39 1.78
CA MET A 1 8.72 -7.75 2.28
C MET A 1 9.05 -6.42 2.94
N GLN A 2 8.30 -5.41 2.64
CA GLN A 2 8.44 -4.09 3.25
C GLN A 2 7.13 -3.67 3.88
N LYS A 3 7.20 -2.95 5.00
CA LYS A 3 6.03 -2.55 5.76
C LYS A 3 6.14 -1.09 6.17
N ILE A 4 5.07 -0.35 5.96
CA ILE A 4 4.95 1.04 6.38
C ILE A 4 3.74 1.12 7.30
N ARG A 5 3.95 1.64 8.52
CA ARG A 5 2.88 1.89 9.47
C ARG A 5 2.75 3.37 9.74
N LEU A 6 1.55 3.88 9.59
CA LEU A 6 1.19 5.23 9.98
C LEU A 6 0.34 5.16 11.23
N ILE A 7 0.80 5.80 12.29
CA ILE A 7 0.08 5.87 13.57
C ILE A 7 -0.38 7.30 13.75
N PHE A 8 -1.68 7.47 13.95
CA PHE A 8 -2.28 8.80 14.12
C PHE A 8 -2.41 9.12 15.61
N ASP A 9 -2.02 10.32 16.01
CA ASP A 9 -2.16 10.78 17.39
C ASP A 9 -3.61 10.82 17.82
N GLN A 10 -4.50 11.14 16.88
CA GLN A 10 -5.94 11.15 17.12
C GLN A 10 -6.64 10.35 16.02
N PRO A 11 -7.76 9.69 16.35
CA PRO A 11 -8.51 8.93 15.34
C PRO A 11 -8.90 9.80 14.16
N GLN A 12 -8.76 9.25 12.96
CA GLN A 12 -9.04 9.94 11.71
C GLN A 12 -10.18 9.25 10.96
N SER A 13 -10.93 10.04 10.20
CA SER A 13 -11.86 9.51 9.21
C SER A 13 -11.22 9.60 7.84
N LEU A 14 -11.27 8.51 7.07
CA LEU A 14 -10.66 8.44 5.76
C LEU A 14 -11.71 8.10 4.71
N ASN A 15 -11.73 8.87 3.62
CA ASN A 15 -12.64 8.66 2.48
C ASN A 15 -11.90 8.19 1.24
N GLN A 16 -10.60 8.41 1.16
CA GLN A 16 -9.81 8.06 -0.01
C GLN A 16 -8.39 7.70 0.37
N ILE A 17 -7.86 6.67 -0.29
CA ILE A 17 -6.47 6.27 -0.18
C ILE A 17 -5.92 6.14 -1.59
N SER A 18 -4.81 6.82 -1.87
CA SER A 18 -4.16 6.80 -3.18
C SER A 18 -2.71 6.35 -3.05
N LEU A 19 -2.31 5.41 -3.89
CA LEU A 19 -0.97 4.84 -3.92
C LEU A 19 -0.40 4.97 -5.32
N VAL A 20 0.87 5.34 -5.43
CA VAL A 20 1.59 5.35 -6.70
C VAL A 20 2.88 4.56 -6.54
N PHE A 21 3.07 3.57 -7.37
CA PHE A 21 4.29 2.78 -7.46
C PHE A 21 4.96 3.01 -8.79
N VAL A 22 6.29 3.04 -8.80
CA VAL A 22 7.07 3.25 -10.00
C VAL A 22 8.18 2.21 -10.06
N GLU A 23 8.37 1.58 -11.23
CA GLU A 23 9.49 0.69 -11.51
C GLU A 23 10.13 1.11 -12.83
N THR A 24 11.41 1.39 -12.82
CA THR A 24 12.13 1.90 -13.98
C THR A 24 13.22 0.98 -14.51
N GLU A 25 13.53 -0.11 -13.82
CA GLU A 25 14.68 -0.93 -14.15
C GLU A 25 14.36 -2.39 -14.44
N THR A 26 13.42 -2.99 -13.72
CA THR A 26 13.17 -4.43 -13.82
C THR A 26 11.69 -4.74 -14.02
N GLN A 27 11.47 -5.82 -14.77
CA GLN A 27 10.15 -6.43 -14.87
C GLN A 27 9.92 -7.29 -13.63
N ARG A 28 8.76 -7.11 -12.96
CA ARG A 28 8.45 -7.87 -11.75
C ARG A 28 6.95 -7.87 -11.43
N THR A 29 6.56 -8.84 -10.63
CA THR A 29 5.22 -8.92 -10.05
C THR A 29 5.28 -8.41 -8.61
N GLN A 30 4.47 -7.41 -8.29
CA GLN A 30 4.41 -6.81 -6.97
C GLN A 30 3.02 -6.99 -6.38
N GLU A 31 2.97 -7.22 -5.07
CA GLU A 31 1.72 -7.31 -4.32
C GLU A 31 1.77 -6.35 -3.13
N PHE A 32 0.64 -5.74 -2.81
CA PHE A 32 0.51 -5.01 -1.55
C PHE A 32 -0.78 -5.38 -0.83
N THR A 33 -0.76 -5.21 0.48
CA THR A 33 -1.91 -5.38 1.35
C THR A 33 -2.04 -4.14 2.21
N LEU A 34 -3.23 -3.54 2.23
CA LEU A 34 -3.53 -2.36 3.02
C LEU A 34 -4.50 -2.74 4.13
N LYS A 35 -4.13 -2.45 5.37
CA LYS A 35 -4.92 -2.76 6.57
C LYS A 35 -5.04 -1.52 7.43
N TRP A 36 -6.07 -1.48 8.26
CA TRP A 36 -6.28 -0.39 9.20
C TRP A 36 -6.70 -0.93 10.55
N SER A 37 -6.60 -0.08 11.58
CA SER A 37 -6.98 -0.44 12.93
C SER A 37 -7.65 0.74 13.64
N PRO A 38 -8.74 0.49 14.40
CA PRO A 38 -9.33 1.50 15.27
C PRO A 38 -8.71 1.51 16.69
N ASP A 39 -7.85 0.55 17.01
CA ASP A 39 -7.36 0.29 18.36
C ASP A 39 -5.85 0.12 18.42
N ARG A 40 -5.14 0.93 17.63
CA ARG A 40 -3.68 1.05 17.58
C ARG A 40 -2.96 -0.27 17.23
N GLY A 41 -3.61 -1.11 16.43
CA GLY A 41 -3.01 -2.32 15.92
C GLY A 41 -3.40 -3.59 16.68
N ASN A 42 -4.20 -3.50 17.73
CA ASN A 42 -4.69 -4.70 18.41
C ASN A 42 -5.60 -5.53 17.51
N THR A 43 -6.39 -4.85 16.68
CA THR A 43 -7.23 -5.48 15.65
C THR A 43 -6.89 -4.86 14.32
N LEU A 44 -6.56 -5.66 13.31
CA LEU A 44 -6.27 -5.21 11.95
C LEU A 44 -7.35 -5.73 11.01
N GLN A 45 -7.87 -4.84 10.17
CA GLN A 45 -8.85 -5.17 9.15
C GLN A 45 -8.26 -4.88 7.77
N GLU A 46 -8.40 -5.83 6.85
CA GLU A 46 -7.90 -5.65 5.49
C GLU A 46 -8.82 -4.75 4.71
N ILE A 47 -8.25 -3.75 4.05
CA ILE A 47 -8.96 -2.87 3.13
C ILE A 47 -8.89 -3.46 1.73
N VAL A 48 -7.68 -3.79 1.27
CA VAL A 48 -7.44 -4.29 -0.08
C VAL A 48 -6.15 -5.09 -0.12
N ARG A 49 -6.14 -6.08 -1.00
CA ARG A 49 -4.94 -6.82 -1.39
C ARG A 49 -4.90 -6.83 -2.90
N GLN A 50 -3.79 -6.40 -3.49
CA GLN A 50 -3.70 -6.28 -4.93
C GLN A 50 -2.32 -6.66 -5.43
N GLN A 51 -2.29 -7.27 -6.63
CA GLN A 51 -1.10 -7.71 -7.30
C GLN A 51 -1.09 -7.15 -8.72
N TRP A 52 0.07 -6.76 -9.23
CA TRP A 52 0.23 -6.34 -10.62
C TRP A 52 1.62 -6.64 -11.12
N ASN A 53 1.78 -6.60 -12.44
CA ASN A 53 3.06 -6.81 -13.10
C ASN A 53 3.59 -5.48 -13.63
N PHE A 54 4.83 -5.18 -13.29
CA PHE A 54 5.57 -4.14 -13.98
C PHE A 54 6.26 -4.77 -15.20
N SER A 55 6.01 -4.21 -16.38
CA SER A 55 6.58 -4.67 -17.64
C SER A 55 7.27 -3.50 -18.33
N TRP A 56 8.56 -3.34 -18.05
CA TRP A 56 9.33 -2.29 -18.68
C TRP A 56 9.50 -2.61 -20.18
N PRO A 57 9.42 -1.61 -21.11
CA PRO A 57 9.18 -0.19 -20.85
C PRO A 57 7.71 0.21 -20.73
N ASP A 58 6.75 -0.68 -20.94
CA ASP A 58 5.35 -0.32 -21.14
C ASP A 58 4.55 -0.09 -19.85
N ALA A 59 4.83 -0.86 -18.80
CA ALA A 59 4.11 -0.77 -17.53
C ALA A 59 5.08 -0.48 -16.39
N THR A 60 5.51 0.79 -16.27
CA THR A 60 6.47 1.23 -15.27
C THR A 60 5.85 2.00 -14.12
N ARG A 61 4.57 2.31 -14.19
CA ARG A 61 3.86 3.06 -13.18
C ARG A 61 2.50 2.44 -12.90
N GLU A 62 2.20 2.25 -11.63
CA GLU A 62 0.90 1.76 -11.17
C GLU A 62 0.31 2.76 -10.20
N THR A 63 -0.91 3.24 -10.50
CA THR A 63 -1.65 4.17 -9.66
C THR A 63 -2.93 3.50 -9.20
N GLU A 64 -3.13 3.45 -7.88
CA GLU A 64 -4.30 2.86 -7.27
C GLU A 64 -5.02 3.89 -6.41
N ASN A 65 -6.33 4.05 -6.63
CA ASN A 65 -7.17 4.95 -5.86
C ASN A 65 -8.33 4.15 -5.29
N TYR A 66 -8.50 4.23 -3.98
CA TYR A 66 -9.56 3.53 -3.27
C TYR A 66 -10.49 4.52 -2.58
N ALA A 67 -11.78 4.43 -2.89
CA ALA A 67 -12.81 5.12 -2.13
C ALA A 67 -13.13 4.24 -0.92
N VAL A 68 -13.04 4.81 0.27
CA VAL A 68 -13.27 4.09 1.53
C VAL A 68 -14.17 4.92 2.43
N GLU A 69 -14.79 4.26 3.41
CA GLU A 69 -15.54 4.93 4.48
C GLU A 69 -15.04 4.37 5.80
N LEU A 70 -13.95 4.93 6.30
CA LEU A 70 -13.33 4.47 7.53
C LEU A 70 -13.43 5.54 8.59
N SER A 71 -13.88 5.14 9.79
CA SER A 71 -14.00 6.00 10.95
C SER A 71 -13.10 5.50 12.07
N ASN A 72 -12.61 6.43 12.88
CA ASN A 72 -11.78 6.11 14.04
C ASN A 72 -10.50 5.34 13.68
N VAL A 73 -9.86 5.70 12.58
CA VAL A 73 -8.61 5.08 12.16
C VAL A 73 -7.49 5.61 13.03
N THR A 74 -6.82 4.73 13.77
CA THR A 74 -5.67 5.06 14.59
C THR A 74 -4.37 4.56 13.98
N LEU A 75 -4.45 3.59 13.07
CA LEU A 75 -3.28 3.00 12.43
C LEU A 75 -3.62 2.55 11.02
N LEU A 76 -2.72 2.81 10.10
CA LEU A 76 -2.77 2.29 8.72
C LEU A 76 -1.50 1.50 8.46
N ASP A 77 -1.64 0.29 7.93
CA ASP A 77 -0.54 -0.63 7.67
C ASP A 77 -0.51 -0.97 6.18
N LEU A 78 0.61 -0.66 5.53
CA LEU A 78 0.87 -1.03 4.15
C LEU A 78 2.00 -2.04 4.12
N THR A 79 1.70 -3.25 3.66
CA THR A 79 2.70 -4.30 3.47
C THR A 79 2.90 -4.52 1.98
N ILE A 80 4.16 -4.47 1.54
CA ILE A 80 4.51 -4.60 0.13
C ILE A 80 5.42 -5.80 -0.04
N GLU A 81 5.03 -6.71 -0.94
CA GLU A 81 5.88 -7.77 -1.46
C GLU A 81 6.40 -7.28 -2.81
N PRO A 82 7.65 -6.76 -2.88
CA PRO A 82 8.10 -6.03 -4.07
C PRO A 82 8.32 -6.90 -5.30
N ASP A 83 8.63 -8.20 -5.10
CA ASP A 83 8.74 -9.17 -6.18
C ASP A 83 8.51 -10.55 -5.60
N LYS A 84 7.46 -11.23 -6.03
CA LYS A 84 7.11 -12.55 -5.51
C LYS A 84 8.13 -13.62 -5.90
N GLU A 85 8.88 -13.40 -6.97
CA GLU A 85 9.91 -14.33 -7.46
C GLU A 85 11.31 -13.95 -7.01
N ASN A 86 11.57 -12.68 -6.73
CA ASN A 86 12.86 -12.17 -6.31
C ASN A 86 12.75 -11.41 -4.99
N ARG A 87 13.02 -12.09 -3.89
CA ARG A 87 12.90 -11.53 -2.54
C ARG A 87 13.90 -10.41 -2.24
N LYS A 88 14.92 -10.23 -3.08
CA LYS A 88 15.92 -9.17 -2.93
C LYS A 88 15.46 -7.84 -3.54
N ALA A 89 14.42 -7.85 -4.37
CA ALA A 89 13.91 -6.63 -4.95
C ALA A 89 13.36 -5.70 -3.87
N ARG A 90 13.48 -4.40 -4.11
CA ARG A 90 12.95 -3.37 -3.20
C ARG A 90 11.64 -2.81 -3.74
N ALA A 91 10.73 -2.47 -2.84
CA ALA A 91 9.51 -1.79 -3.21
C ALA A 91 9.81 -0.38 -3.72
N SER A 92 8.99 0.09 -4.66
CA SER A 92 9.16 1.39 -5.31
C SER A 92 7.93 2.26 -5.14
N LEU A 93 7.51 2.46 -3.87
CA LEU A 93 6.41 3.35 -3.56
C LEU A 93 6.84 4.80 -3.77
N LEU A 94 6.17 5.51 -4.69
CA LEU A 94 6.43 6.91 -4.95
C LEU A 94 5.62 7.82 -4.04
N SER A 95 4.35 7.52 -3.82
CA SER A 95 3.50 8.34 -2.96
C SER A 95 2.38 7.54 -2.32
N LEU A 96 1.98 8.00 -1.14
CA LEU A 96 0.80 7.54 -0.40
C LEU A 96 0.05 8.79 0.06
N ARG A 97 -1.19 8.94 -0.38
CA ARG A 97 -2.03 10.09 -0.03
C ARG A 97 -3.32 9.61 0.62
N LEU A 98 -3.73 10.33 1.65
CA LEU A 98 -4.93 10.06 2.42
C LEU A 98 -5.85 11.28 2.42
N ALA A 99 -7.13 11.01 2.36
CA ALA A 99 -8.15 12.07 2.45
C ALA A 99 -9.38 11.61 3.21
#